data_6dc856d5d9854a620173b7357bf60a39
#
_entry.id   6dc856d5d9854a620173b7357bf60a39
#
_cell.length_a   1.000
_cell.length_b   1.000
_cell.length_c   1.000
_cell.angle_alpha   90.00
_cell.angle_beta   90.00
_cell.angle_gamma   90.00
#
_symmetry.space_group_name_H-M   'P 1'
#
loop_
_entity.id
_entity.type
_entity.pdbx_description
1 polymer ?
#
loop_
_entity_poly.entity_id
_entity_poly.type
_entity_poly.pdbx_seq_one_letter_code
_entity_poly.pdbx_strand_id
1 'polypeptide(L)'
;MKKVIQLLLLVVIGLLVYWIYAQIDTNVKAEDQIKEREGVVIEKAKVIRELMQAYKDSSKDKKFTTNWDTIIEFAKNGVIVEKSEIYDENNLDNRAKLDSIRKVNKFWKNEKVVEIPVREKILKHAGYKTDEEINELRYIPFSNKKEFQLDTVTYVMGTYKSHIMRCHAPYVHFINTEEYGQQFWNMLESKFEYFIANSEASDQMKKMKADGLKQAIQKIEDKENPSKKVAKYYIGTNVPIAMDIEFFGVTFGSLEENSDKGSWEDGRLE
;
A
#
# COMPACT_ATOMS: atom_id res chain seq x y z
N MET A 1 12.07 38.34 -50.07
CA MET A 1 11.20 38.39 -48.90
C MET A 1 10.42 37.06 -48.69
N LYS A 2 9.64 36.51 -49.65
CA LYS A 2 8.86 35.29 -49.47
C LYS A 2 9.70 34.07 -49.01
N LYS A 3 10.88 33.80 -49.57
CA LYS A 3 11.74 32.67 -49.19
C LYS A 3 12.32 32.81 -47.78
N VAL A 4 12.59 34.01 -47.30
CA VAL A 4 13.08 34.26 -45.92
C VAL A 4 11.96 34.01 -44.93
N ILE A 5 10.72 34.40 -45.22
CA ILE A 5 9.55 34.14 -44.38
C ILE A 5 9.27 32.66 -44.28
N GLN A 6 9.39 31.93 -45.41
CA GLN A 6 9.22 30.47 -45.42
C GLN A 6 10.25 29.73 -44.56
N LEU A 7 11.52 30.17 -44.64
CA LEU A 7 12.61 29.60 -43.83
C LEU A 7 12.37 29.88 -42.33
N LEU A 8 11.96 31.08 -42.00
CA LEU A 8 11.66 31.50 -40.62
C LEU A 8 10.47 30.69 -40.06
N LEU A 9 9.43 30.46 -40.86
CA LEU A 9 8.28 29.62 -40.50
C LEU A 9 8.71 28.18 -40.22
N LEU A 10 9.61 27.61 -41.04
CA LEU A 10 10.13 26.25 -40.84
C LEU A 10 10.92 26.12 -39.53
N VAL A 11 11.70 27.12 -39.16
CA VAL A 11 12.43 27.15 -37.89
C VAL A 11 11.44 27.20 -36.71
N VAL A 12 10.41 28.05 -36.79
CA VAL A 12 9.38 28.16 -35.75
C VAL A 12 8.63 26.83 -35.58
N ILE A 13 8.25 26.16 -36.68
CA ILE A 13 7.61 24.84 -36.61
C ILE A 13 8.55 23.82 -35.95
N GLY A 14 9.83 23.81 -36.32
CA GLY A 14 10.81 22.91 -35.71
C GLY A 14 10.96 23.12 -34.19
N LEU A 15 10.97 24.39 -33.75
CA LEU A 15 11.01 24.73 -32.32
C LEU A 15 9.73 24.31 -31.59
N LEU A 16 8.55 24.48 -32.20
CA LEU A 16 7.29 24.05 -31.60
C LEU A 16 7.21 22.52 -31.48
N VAL A 17 7.62 21.78 -32.52
CA VAL A 17 7.68 20.31 -32.47
C VAL A 17 8.64 19.82 -31.38
N TYR A 18 9.82 20.43 -31.30
CA TYR A 18 10.77 20.11 -30.25
C TYR A 18 10.20 20.39 -28.85
N TRP A 19 9.53 21.53 -28.66
CA TRP A 19 8.93 21.89 -27.38
C TRP A 19 7.81 20.93 -26.96
N ILE A 20 6.93 20.54 -27.89
CA ILE A 20 5.87 19.56 -27.64
C ILE A 20 6.49 18.22 -27.28
N TYR A 21 7.52 17.76 -28.03
CA TYR A 21 8.20 16.51 -27.74
C TYR A 21 8.84 16.50 -26.35
N ALA A 22 9.50 17.59 -25.97
CA ALA A 22 10.13 17.73 -24.65
C ALA A 22 9.09 17.68 -23.52
N GLN A 23 7.91 18.28 -23.69
CA GLN A 23 6.84 18.19 -22.69
C GLN A 23 6.28 16.77 -22.55
N ILE A 24 6.08 16.05 -23.65
CA ILE A 24 5.59 14.66 -23.64
C ILE A 24 6.61 13.76 -22.95
N ASP A 25 7.89 13.87 -23.32
CA ASP A 25 8.99 13.08 -22.73
C ASP A 25 9.09 13.29 -21.21
N THR A 26 8.93 14.51 -20.73
CA THR A 26 8.96 14.82 -19.29
C THR A 26 7.78 14.17 -18.56
N ASN A 27 6.59 14.22 -19.12
CA ASN A 27 5.40 13.62 -18.51
C ASN A 27 5.50 12.09 -18.45
N VAL A 28 5.93 11.46 -19.54
CA VAL A 28 6.13 10.00 -19.60
C VAL A 28 7.17 9.55 -18.58
N LYS A 29 8.30 10.24 -18.49
CA LYS A 29 9.34 9.93 -17.50
C LYS A 29 8.85 10.06 -16.05
N ALA A 30 8.04 11.08 -15.78
CA ALA A 30 7.44 11.26 -14.46
C ALA A 30 6.49 10.12 -14.09
N GLU A 31 5.61 9.72 -15.01
CA GLU A 31 4.70 8.60 -14.79
C GLU A 31 5.43 7.27 -14.59
N ASP A 32 6.46 7.01 -15.42
CA ASP A 32 7.28 5.81 -15.30
C ASP A 32 8.01 5.77 -13.95
N GLN A 33 8.57 6.89 -13.50
CA GLN A 33 9.24 6.97 -12.20
C GLN A 33 8.27 6.76 -11.03
N ILE A 34 7.06 7.32 -11.12
CA ILE A 34 6.02 7.13 -10.10
C ILE A 34 5.66 5.65 -10.02
N LYS A 35 5.41 5.00 -11.16
CA LYS A 35 5.06 3.56 -11.23
C LYS A 35 6.20 2.67 -10.73
N GLU A 36 7.44 2.97 -11.10
CA GLU A 36 8.62 2.22 -10.65
C GLU A 36 8.75 2.29 -9.12
N ARG A 37 8.70 3.50 -8.55
CA ARG A 37 8.80 3.69 -7.09
C ARG A 37 7.63 3.06 -6.35
N GLU A 38 6.42 3.22 -6.87
CA GLU A 38 5.22 2.58 -6.31
C GLU A 38 5.37 1.06 -6.32
N GLY A 39 5.86 0.47 -7.40
CA GLY A 39 6.14 -0.96 -7.50
C GLY A 39 7.11 -1.45 -6.41
N VAL A 40 8.22 -0.75 -6.17
CA VAL A 40 9.17 -1.09 -5.10
C VAL A 40 8.54 -0.99 -3.72
N VAL A 41 7.71 0.04 -3.47
CA VAL A 41 7.00 0.20 -2.19
C VAL A 41 5.97 -0.91 -2.00
N ILE A 42 5.24 -1.29 -3.05
CA ILE A 42 4.26 -2.39 -3.02
C ILE A 42 4.94 -3.72 -2.69
N GLU A 43 6.06 -4.05 -3.34
CA GLU A 43 6.77 -5.30 -3.05
C GLU A 43 7.22 -5.36 -1.58
N LYS A 44 7.72 -4.26 -1.04
CA LYS A 44 8.06 -4.19 0.38
C LYS A 44 6.83 -4.29 1.28
N ALA A 45 5.73 -3.64 0.91
CA ALA A 45 4.47 -3.71 1.65
C ALA A 45 3.89 -5.14 1.69
N LYS A 46 4.04 -5.93 0.62
CA LYS A 46 3.67 -7.35 0.59
C LYS A 46 4.42 -8.16 1.64
N VAL A 47 5.74 -7.96 1.75
CA VAL A 47 6.57 -8.63 2.76
C VAL A 47 6.14 -8.24 4.17
N ILE A 48 5.88 -6.94 4.40
CA ILE A 48 5.40 -6.46 5.70
C ILE A 48 4.03 -7.08 6.03
N ARG A 49 3.12 -7.20 5.06
CA ARG A 49 1.81 -7.85 5.24
C ARG A 49 1.95 -9.29 5.70
N GLU A 50 2.77 -10.09 5.03
CA GLU A 50 3.02 -11.47 5.41
C GLU A 50 3.63 -11.58 6.81
N LEU A 51 4.58 -10.71 7.12
CA LEU A 51 5.23 -10.66 8.42
C LEU A 51 4.23 -10.30 9.54
N MET A 52 3.37 -9.31 9.31
CA MET A 52 2.35 -8.88 10.27
C MET A 52 1.30 -9.97 10.51
N GLN A 53 0.89 -10.68 9.46
CA GLN A 53 -0.04 -11.81 9.59
C GLN A 53 0.60 -12.96 10.39
N ALA A 54 1.85 -13.30 10.08
CA ALA A 54 2.60 -14.32 10.82
C ALA A 54 2.78 -13.94 12.29
N TYR A 55 3.05 -12.65 12.57
CA TYR A 55 3.14 -12.14 13.94
C TYR A 55 1.81 -12.31 14.69
N LYS A 56 0.69 -11.88 14.10
CA LYS A 56 -0.65 -12.05 14.68
C LYS A 56 -0.92 -13.52 14.99
N ASP A 57 -0.63 -14.41 14.05
CA ASP A 57 -0.91 -15.84 14.19
C ASP A 57 -0.03 -16.52 15.26
N SER A 58 1.18 -16.00 15.47
CA SER A 58 2.11 -16.50 16.50
C SER A 58 1.87 -15.85 17.87
N SER A 59 1.24 -14.68 17.93
CA SER A 59 1.00 -13.98 19.19
C SER A 59 -0.08 -14.69 20.03
N LYS A 60 0.10 -14.69 21.36
CA LYS A 60 -0.85 -15.31 22.30
C LYS A 60 -2.24 -14.69 22.20
N ASP A 61 -2.30 -13.38 22.03
CA ASP A 61 -3.55 -12.60 22.03
C ASP A 61 -4.16 -12.49 20.62
N LYS A 62 -3.53 -13.05 19.60
CA LYS A 62 -3.95 -12.94 18.20
C LYS A 62 -4.17 -11.48 17.75
N LYS A 63 -3.26 -10.58 18.17
CA LYS A 63 -3.33 -9.16 17.90
C LYS A 63 -2.16 -8.70 17.04
N PHE A 64 -2.43 -7.69 16.23
CA PHE A 64 -1.37 -6.93 15.57
C PHE A 64 -0.68 -5.97 16.55
N THR A 65 0.50 -5.52 16.20
CA THR A 65 1.25 -4.48 16.91
C THR A 65 1.59 -3.32 15.98
N THR A 66 1.66 -2.12 16.53
CA THR A 66 2.14 -0.92 15.82
C THR A 66 3.61 -0.63 16.11
N ASN A 67 4.22 -1.41 17.01
CA ASN A 67 5.62 -1.21 17.40
C ASN A 67 6.56 -1.91 16.43
N TRP A 68 7.30 -1.13 15.64
CA TRP A 68 8.28 -1.64 14.69
C TRP A 68 9.40 -2.47 15.32
N ASP A 69 9.84 -2.13 16.52
CA ASP A 69 10.92 -2.89 17.19
C ASP A 69 10.46 -4.31 17.51
N THR A 70 9.19 -4.47 17.93
CA THR A 70 8.58 -5.78 18.15
C THR A 70 8.47 -6.59 16.86
N ILE A 71 8.09 -5.95 15.76
CA ILE A 71 7.97 -6.59 14.44
C ILE A 71 9.34 -7.02 13.92
N ILE A 72 10.32 -6.16 14.03
CA ILE A 72 11.71 -6.44 13.61
C ILE A 72 12.31 -7.57 14.45
N GLU A 73 12.10 -7.57 15.76
CA GLU A 73 12.54 -8.65 16.62
C GLU A 73 11.90 -9.99 16.25
N PHE A 74 10.59 -9.99 15.97
CA PHE A 74 9.88 -11.17 15.46
C PHE A 74 10.41 -11.60 14.08
N ALA A 75 10.73 -10.67 13.20
CA ALA A 75 11.31 -10.95 11.89
C ALA A 75 12.66 -11.67 11.97
N LYS A 76 13.49 -11.29 12.97
CA LYS A 76 14.83 -11.88 13.18
C LYS A 76 14.77 -13.24 13.88
N ASN A 77 13.99 -13.33 14.96
CA ASN A 77 14.06 -14.43 15.93
C ASN A 77 12.73 -15.20 16.08
N GLY A 78 11.68 -14.76 15.39
CA GLY A 78 10.36 -15.37 15.46
C GLY A 78 10.28 -16.72 14.77
N VAL A 79 9.27 -17.50 15.18
CA VAL A 79 8.99 -18.84 14.66
C VAL A 79 7.52 -18.90 14.23
N ILE A 80 7.28 -19.49 13.08
CA ILE A 80 5.93 -19.80 12.56
C ILE A 80 5.67 -21.27 12.81
N VAL A 81 4.54 -21.55 13.44
CA VAL A 81 4.10 -22.91 13.72
C VAL A 81 3.18 -23.37 12.60
N GLU A 82 3.63 -24.32 11.81
CA GLU A 82 2.83 -24.95 10.77
C GLU A 82 2.39 -26.35 11.20
N LYS A 83 1.14 -26.68 10.86
CA LYS A 83 0.62 -28.01 10.99
C LYS A 83 0.59 -28.65 9.62
N SER A 84 1.27 -29.77 9.48
CA SER A 84 1.23 -30.59 8.29
C SER A 84 0.69 -31.97 8.65
N GLU A 85 0.04 -32.63 7.69
CA GLU A 85 -0.36 -34.03 7.86
C GLU A 85 0.87 -34.94 7.89
N ILE A 86 0.86 -35.93 8.78
CA ILE A 86 1.91 -36.95 8.85
C ILE A 86 1.74 -37.92 7.70
N TYR A 87 0.49 -38.28 7.41
CA TYR A 87 0.11 -39.18 6.33
C TYR A 87 -0.93 -38.51 5.45
N ASP A 88 -0.70 -38.51 4.13
CA ASP A 88 -1.68 -38.03 3.15
C ASP A 88 -2.91 -38.97 3.15
N GLU A 89 -4.06 -38.43 3.56
CA GLU A 89 -5.32 -39.16 3.65
C GLU A 89 -5.90 -39.55 2.28
N ASN A 90 -5.41 -38.95 1.20
CA ASN A 90 -5.82 -39.32 -0.16
C ASN A 90 -5.11 -40.56 -0.69
N ASN A 91 -4.03 -40.98 -0.06
CA ASN A 91 -3.29 -42.18 -0.40
C ASN A 91 -3.92 -43.40 0.29
N LEU A 92 -4.31 -44.44 -0.49
CA LEU A 92 -4.99 -45.67 0.01
C LEU A 92 -4.16 -46.43 1.04
N ASP A 93 -2.84 -46.51 0.83
CA ASP A 93 -1.95 -47.21 1.75
C ASP A 93 -1.83 -46.48 3.09
N ASN A 94 -1.88 -45.16 3.06
CA ASN A 94 -1.88 -44.37 4.27
C ASN A 94 -3.19 -44.43 5.04
N ARG A 95 -4.34 -44.58 4.35
CA ARG A 95 -5.65 -44.76 5.01
C ARG A 95 -5.66 -46.01 5.88
N ALA A 96 -5.16 -47.15 5.38
CA ALA A 96 -5.06 -48.38 6.14
C ALA A 96 -4.19 -48.22 7.39
N LYS A 97 -3.09 -47.48 7.29
CA LYS A 97 -2.22 -47.13 8.45
C LYS A 97 -2.93 -46.24 9.45
N LEU A 98 -3.60 -45.21 8.95
CA LEU A 98 -4.36 -44.25 9.77
C LEU A 98 -5.49 -44.95 10.54
N ASP A 99 -6.23 -45.84 9.89
CA ASP A 99 -7.28 -46.63 10.54
C ASP A 99 -6.74 -47.56 11.63
N SER A 100 -5.57 -48.15 11.40
CA SER A 100 -4.89 -48.98 12.39
C SER A 100 -4.44 -48.13 13.60
N ILE A 101 -3.88 -46.95 13.38
CA ILE A 101 -3.44 -46.02 14.44
C ILE A 101 -4.66 -45.53 15.24
N ARG A 102 -5.74 -45.12 14.56
CA ARG A 102 -6.96 -44.60 15.18
C ARG A 102 -7.70 -45.67 15.99
N LYS A 103 -7.58 -46.96 15.60
CA LYS A 103 -8.11 -48.10 16.40
C LYS A 103 -7.39 -48.25 17.74
N VAL A 104 -6.07 -47.97 17.78
CA VAL A 104 -5.26 -48.06 18.99
C VAL A 104 -5.41 -46.83 19.84
N ASN A 105 -5.39 -45.65 19.20
CA ASN A 105 -5.52 -44.36 19.88
C ASN A 105 -6.54 -43.45 19.17
N LYS A 106 -7.77 -43.43 19.67
CA LYS A 106 -8.87 -42.61 19.12
C LYS A 106 -8.62 -41.11 19.14
N PHE A 107 -7.73 -40.64 20.01
CA PHE A 107 -7.39 -39.22 20.16
C PHE A 107 -6.15 -38.81 19.34
N TRP A 108 -5.53 -39.74 18.63
CA TRP A 108 -4.39 -39.48 17.81
C TRP A 108 -4.78 -38.56 16.61
N LYS A 109 -4.03 -37.48 16.43
CA LYS A 109 -4.23 -36.56 15.34
C LYS A 109 -3.17 -36.77 14.28
N ASN A 110 -3.60 -36.80 13.03
CA ASN A 110 -2.71 -36.88 11.86
C ASN A 110 -2.03 -35.50 11.58
N GLU A 111 -1.46 -34.91 12.61
CA GLU A 111 -0.85 -33.59 12.53
C GLU A 111 0.59 -33.64 13.06
N LYS A 112 1.53 -33.14 12.27
CA LYS A 112 2.88 -32.84 12.68
C LYS A 112 3.02 -31.33 12.79
N VAL A 113 3.45 -30.87 13.94
CA VAL A 113 3.78 -29.46 14.16
C VAL A 113 5.24 -29.24 13.75
N VAL A 114 5.46 -28.31 12.84
CA VAL A 114 6.79 -27.92 12.37
C VAL A 114 7.00 -26.44 12.71
N GLU A 115 8.06 -26.14 13.40
CA GLU A 115 8.49 -24.78 13.69
C GLU A 115 9.46 -24.33 12.61
N ILE A 116 9.11 -23.24 11.92
CA ILE A 116 9.91 -22.70 10.83
C ILE A 116 10.30 -21.25 11.20
N PRO A 117 11.59 -20.91 11.22
CA PRO A 117 12.00 -19.54 11.45
C PRO A 117 11.39 -18.58 10.45
N VAL A 118 10.85 -17.45 10.92
CA VAL A 118 10.27 -16.38 10.08
C VAL A 118 11.26 -15.94 9.00
N ARG A 119 12.53 -15.82 9.37
CA ARG A 119 13.62 -15.44 8.48
C ARG A 119 13.74 -16.38 7.27
N GLU A 120 13.58 -17.68 7.47
CA GLU A 120 13.67 -18.67 6.38
C GLU A 120 12.40 -18.68 5.52
N LYS A 121 11.23 -18.60 6.15
CA LYS A 121 9.97 -18.75 5.47
C LYS A 121 9.56 -17.51 4.66
N ILE A 122 9.72 -16.32 5.23
CA ILE A 122 9.25 -15.05 4.63
C ILE A 122 10.43 -14.26 4.06
N LEU A 123 11.40 -13.92 4.90
CA LEU A 123 12.39 -12.91 4.57
C LEU A 123 13.41 -13.37 3.54
N LYS A 124 13.86 -14.63 3.62
CA LYS A 124 14.83 -15.19 2.67
C LYS A 124 14.28 -15.23 1.25
N HIS A 125 13.01 -15.56 1.08
CA HIS A 125 12.34 -15.55 -0.22
C HIS A 125 12.17 -14.14 -0.79
N ALA A 126 11.97 -13.16 0.10
CA ALA A 126 11.88 -11.75 -0.26
C ALA A 126 13.25 -11.05 -0.42
N GLY A 127 14.36 -11.79 -0.26
CA GLY A 127 15.71 -11.28 -0.49
C GLY A 127 16.40 -10.67 0.74
N TYR A 128 15.77 -10.63 1.91
CA TYR A 128 16.35 -10.10 3.15
C TYR A 128 17.22 -11.14 3.81
N LYS A 129 18.55 -10.90 3.85
CA LYS A 129 19.56 -11.87 4.32
C LYS A 129 20.25 -11.45 5.62
N THR A 130 20.46 -10.15 5.79
CA THR A 130 21.20 -9.59 6.93
C THR A 130 20.25 -8.91 7.93
N ASP A 131 20.72 -8.71 9.14
CA ASP A 131 19.95 -8.02 10.18
C ASP A 131 19.76 -6.53 9.86
N GLU A 132 20.73 -5.94 9.14
CA GLU A 132 20.64 -4.57 8.66
C GLU A 132 19.51 -4.42 7.63
N GLU A 133 19.41 -5.34 6.66
CA GLU A 133 18.33 -5.34 5.68
C GLU A 133 16.96 -5.54 6.36
N ILE A 134 16.88 -6.39 7.38
CA ILE A 134 15.65 -6.59 8.16
C ILE A 134 15.29 -5.32 8.94
N ASN A 135 16.24 -4.60 9.51
CA ASN A 135 15.99 -3.33 10.18
C ASN A 135 15.43 -2.26 9.22
N GLU A 136 15.85 -2.30 7.95
CA GLU A 136 15.37 -1.37 6.93
C GLU A 136 13.93 -1.66 6.47
N LEU A 137 13.30 -2.77 6.89
CA LEU A 137 11.89 -3.08 6.56
C LEU A 137 10.93 -1.99 7.01
N ARG A 138 11.20 -1.36 8.15
CA ARG A 138 10.35 -0.29 8.70
C ARG A 138 10.26 0.95 7.81
N TYR A 139 11.29 1.23 6.99
CA TYR A 139 11.38 2.46 6.24
C TYR A 139 10.78 2.34 4.84
N ILE A 140 10.03 3.36 4.44
CA ILE A 140 9.50 3.48 3.09
C ILE A 140 10.69 3.69 2.13
N PRO A 141 10.81 2.93 1.03
CA PRO A 141 11.82 3.18 0.02
C PRO A 141 11.76 4.62 -0.51
N PHE A 142 12.90 5.20 -0.85
CA PHE A 142 13.05 6.57 -1.37
C PHE A 142 12.60 7.71 -0.44
N SER A 143 12.33 7.46 0.83
CA SER A 143 11.65 8.40 1.75
C SER A 143 12.56 9.08 2.79
N ASN A 144 13.89 9.03 2.64
CA ASN A 144 14.80 9.53 3.68
C ASN A 144 14.50 8.99 5.08
N LYS A 145 14.26 7.66 5.18
CA LYS A 145 13.97 6.94 6.44
C LYS A 145 12.65 7.31 7.13
N LYS A 146 11.64 7.68 6.36
CA LYS A 146 10.28 7.72 6.90
C LYS A 146 9.77 6.29 7.09
N GLU A 147 9.15 6.01 8.23
CA GLU A 147 8.59 4.71 8.53
C GLU A 147 7.21 4.53 7.88
N PHE A 148 6.87 3.28 7.54
CA PHE A 148 5.48 2.95 7.23
C PHE A 148 4.60 3.23 8.44
N GLN A 149 3.47 3.86 8.22
CA GLN A 149 2.49 4.15 9.26
C GLN A 149 1.70 2.87 9.57
N LEU A 150 1.66 2.48 10.83
CA LEU A 150 0.93 1.29 11.29
C LEU A 150 -0.17 1.72 12.25
N ASP A 151 -1.41 1.38 11.91
CA ASP A 151 -2.58 1.61 12.74
C ASP A 151 -3.26 0.29 13.06
N THR A 152 -3.81 0.16 14.26
CA THR A 152 -4.58 -1.02 14.66
C THR A 152 -5.84 -0.60 15.40
N VAL A 153 -6.92 -1.35 15.19
CA VAL A 153 -8.18 -1.13 15.89
C VAL A 153 -8.85 -2.46 16.23
N THR A 154 -9.68 -2.47 17.24
CA THR A 154 -10.54 -3.61 17.52
C THR A 154 -11.85 -3.42 16.78
N TYR A 155 -12.04 -4.23 15.74
CA TYR A 155 -13.27 -4.30 14.96
C TYR A 155 -14.30 -5.15 15.68
N VAL A 156 -15.52 -4.63 15.82
CA VAL A 156 -16.62 -5.31 16.52
C VAL A 156 -17.83 -5.38 15.62
N MET A 157 -18.29 -6.60 15.32
CA MET A 157 -19.50 -6.86 14.55
C MET A 157 -20.38 -7.85 15.32
N GLY A 158 -21.38 -7.34 16.01
CA GLY A 158 -22.21 -8.13 16.92
C GLY A 158 -21.39 -8.70 18.07
N THR A 159 -21.34 -10.01 18.22
CA THR A 159 -20.52 -10.71 19.22
C THR A 159 -19.09 -11.00 18.74
N TYR A 160 -18.82 -10.82 17.45
CA TYR A 160 -17.52 -11.05 16.88
C TYR A 160 -16.59 -9.85 17.13
N LYS A 161 -15.40 -10.15 17.63
CA LYS A 161 -14.32 -9.17 17.81
C LYS A 161 -13.09 -9.65 17.08
N SER A 162 -12.53 -8.78 16.23
CA SER A 162 -11.26 -9.02 15.54
C SER A 162 -10.33 -7.84 15.72
N HIS A 163 -9.05 -8.10 15.76
CA HIS A 163 -8.04 -7.04 15.67
C HIS A 163 -7.67 -6.90 14.19
N ILE A 164 -7.88 -5.70 13.67
CA ILE A 164 -7.57 -5.32 12.30
C ILE A 164 -6.49 -4.26 12.30
N MET A 165 -5.81 -4.13 11.18
CA MET A 165 -4.70 -3.20 11.01
C MET A 165 -4.75 -2.53 9.66
N ARG A 166 -4.07 -1.39 9.57
CA ARG A 166 -3.72 -0.71 8.34
C ARG A 166 -2.24 -0.39 8.34
N CYS A 167 -1.57 -0.68 7.24
CA CYS A 167 -0.22 -0.19 6.95
C CYS A 167 -0.30 0.77 5.79
N HIS A 168 0.33 1.93 5.92
CA HIS A 168 0.21 3.00 4.95
C HIS A 168 1.57 3.66 4.66
N ALA A 169 1.86 3.85 3.37
CA ALA A 169 3.02 4.59 2.88
C ALA A 169 2.55 5.75 2.00
N PRO A 170 2.51 6.99 2.51
CA PRO A 170 2.08 8.16 1.75
C PRO A 170 2.92 8.39 0.48
N TYR A 171 2.26 8.71 -0.64
CA TYR A 171 2.95 9.01 -1.91
C TYR A 171 3.95 10.16 -1.77
N VAL A 172 3.63 11.18 -0.97
CA VAL A 172 4.49 12.34 -0.74
C VAL A 172 5.85 11.98 -0.12
N HIS A 173 5.97 10.82 0.51
CA HIS A 173 7.22 10.38 1.11
C HIS A 173 8.19 9.73 0.12
N PHE A 174 7.72 9.16 -0.97
CA PHE A 174 8.58 8.41 -1.88
C PHE A 174 8.55 8.90 -3.34
N ILE A 175 7.64 9.82 -3.70
CA ILE A 175 7.63 10.47 -4.99
C ILE A 175 8.40 11.78 -4.90
N ASN A 176 9.22 12.06 -5.91
CA ASN A 176 9.97 13.32 -5.97
C ASN A 176 9.05 14.49 -6.34
N THR A 177 8.50 15.16 -5.32
CA THR A 177 7.57 16.28 -5.50
C THR A 177 8.24 17.56 -5.96
N GLU A 178 9.57 17.69 -5.85
CA GLU A 178 10.31 18.87 -6.33
C GLU A 178 10.49 18.80 -7.85
N GLU A 179 10.81 17.63 -8.37
CA GLU A 179 11.05 17.42 -9.79
C GLU A 179 9.76 17.28 -10.60
N TYR A 180 8.78 16.53 -10.06
CA TYR A 180 7.54 16.21 -10.76
C TYR A 180 6.29 16.78 -10.06
N GLY A 181 6.42 17.95 -9.45
CA GLY A 181 5.37 18.52 -8.62
C GLY A 181 3.99 18.61 -9.29
N GLN A 182 3.94 19.05 -10.57
CA GLN A 182 2.67 19.15 -11.30
C GLN A 182 2.05 17.78 -11.59
N GLN A 183 2.85 16.80 -12.03
CA GLN A 183 2.41 15.43 -12.30
C GLN A 183 1.95 14.73 -11.03
N PHE A 184 2.65 14.95 -9.92
CA PHE A 184 2.24 14.47 -8.61
C PHE A 184 0.87 15.02 -8.20
N TRP A 185 0.63 16.31 -8.38
CA TRP A 185 -0.66 16.92 -8.08
C TRP A 185 -1.78 16.41 -9.00
N ASN A 186 -1.52 16.24 -10.29
CA ASN A 186 -2.48 15.67 -11.23
C ASN A 186 -2.85 14.23 -10.85
N MET A 187 -1.88 13.44 -10.41
CA MET A 187 -2.12 12.08 -9.90
C MET A 187 -2.98 12.11 -8.64
N LEU A 188 -2.68 12.96 -7.66
CA LEU A 188 -3.50 13.07 -6.45
C LEU A 188 -4.93 13.52 -6.77
N GLU A 189 -5.10 14.44 -7.70
CA GLU A 189 -6.40 14.92 -8.16
C GLU A 189 -7.22 13.77 -8.76
N SER A 190 -6.63 13.00 -9.65
CA SER A 190 -7.26 11.83 -10.25
C SER A 190 -7.67 10.78 -9.20
N LYS A 191 -6.77 10.45 -8.26
CA LYS A 191 -7.07 9.53 -7.16
C LYS A 191 -8.18 10.05 -6.24
N PHE A 192 -8.20 11.34 -5.99
CA PHE A 192 -9.26 11.96 -5.19
C PHE A 192 -10.61 11.92 -5.89
N GLU A 193 -10.66 12.23 -7.20
CA GLU A 193 -11.88 12.12 -8.01
C GLU A 193 -12.42 10.70 -8.02
N TYR A 194 -11.53 9.71 -8.17
CA TYR A 194 -11.89 8.31 -8.08
C TYR A 194 -12.46 7.95 -6.71
N PHE A 195 -11.79 8.38 -5.63
CA PHE A 195 -12.25 8.16 -4.25
C PHE A 195 -13.66 8.72 -4.02
N ILE A 196 -13.92 9.97 -4.44
CA ILE A 196 -15.26 10.58 -4.31
C ILE A 196 -16.30 9.82 -5.13
N ALA A 197 -15.92 9.36 -6.35
CA ALA A 197 -16.85 8.66 -7.22
C ALA A 197 -17.27 7.28 -6.68
N ASN A 198 -16.36 6.61 -5.96
CA ASN A 198 -16.56 5.23 -5.52
C ASN A 198 -16.78 5.10 -4.00
N SER A 199 -16.56 6.18 -3.23
CA SER A 199 -16.88 6.15 -1.81
C SER A 199 -18.40 6.10 -1.62
N GLU A 200 -18.85 5.41 -0.60
CA GLU A 200 -20.22 5.53 -0.06
C GLU A 200 -20.47 6.92 0.56
N ALA A 201 -19.47 7.81 0.44
CA ALA A 201 -19.61 9.21 0.78
C ALA A 201 -20.88 9.74 0.18
N SER A 202 -21.72 10.20 1.03
CA SER A 202 -23.12 10.55 0.93
C SER A 202 -23.59 10.87 -0.49
N ASP A 203 -24.80 10.43 -0.86
CA ASP A 203 -25.48 10.81 -2.09
C ASP A 203 -25.40 12.32 -2.38
N GLN A 204 -25.15 13.11 -1.36
CA GLN A 204 -24.92 14.54 -1.42
C GLN A 204 -23.61 14.90 -2.15
N MET A 205 -22.49 14.18 -1.93
CA MET A 205 -21.25 14.39 -2.70
C MET A 205 -21.37 13.94 -4.15
N LYS A 206 -22.06 12.82 -4.41
CA LYS A 206 -22.33 12.35 -5.76
C LYS A 206 -23.22 13.34 -6.52
N LYS A 207 -24.21 13.91 -5.85
CA LYS A 207 -25.09 14.92 -6.41
C LYS A 207 -24.35 16.23 -6.70
N MET A 208 -23.46 16.66 -5.82
CA MET A 208 -22.62 17.84 -6.03
C MET A 208 -21.69 17.68 -7.24
N LYS A 209 -21.16 16.48 -7.51
CA LYS A 209 -20.36 16.18 -8.72
C LYS A 209 -21.21 16.26 -9.99
N ALA A 210 -22.46 15.75 -9.97
CA ALA A 210 -23.38 15.78 -11.08
C ALA A 210 -23.79 17.21 -11.48
N ASP A 211 -23.78 18.16 -10.53
CA ASP A 211 -24.12 19.56 -10.74
C ASP A 211 -22.98 20.39 -11.37
N GLY A 212 -21.90 19.75 -11.84
CA GLY A 212 -20.81 20.39 -12.57
C GLY A 212 -19.94 21.32 -11.74
N LEU A 213 -19.80 21.05 -10.45
CA LEU A 213 -19.01 21.86 -9.54
C LEU A 213 -17.51 21.81 -9.88
N LYS A 214 -16.89 22.97 -9.99
CA LYS A 214 -15.45 23.10 -10.24
C LYS A 214 -14.70 22.65 -8.99
N GLN A 215 -13.74 21.75 -9.19
CA GLN A 215 -12.85 21.26 -8.16
C GLN A 215 -11.48 21.91 -8.37
N ALA A 216 -10.84 22.31 -7.29
CA ALA A 216 -9.49 22.83 -7.33
C ALA A 216 -8.70 22.30 -6.13
N ILE A 217 -7.54 21.73 -6.40
CA ILE A 217 -6.57 21.41 -5.35
C ILE A 217 -5.79 22.69 -5.06
N GLN A 218 -5.82 23.14 -3.81
CA GLN A 218 -4.98 24.25 -3.36
C GLN A 218 -3.96 23.70 -2.35
N LYS A 219 -2.70 24.00 -2.61
CA LYS A 219 -1.60 23.73 -1.71
C LYS A 219 -1.63 24.79 -0.61
N ILE A 220 -2.11 24.45 0.57
CA ILE A 220 -2.23 25.37 1.70
C ILE A 220 -1.34 24.86 2.83
N GLU A 221 -0.57 25.77 3.42
CA GLU A 221 0.14 25.48 4.67
C GLU A 221 -0.86 25.44 5.82
N ASP A 222 -0.75 24.41 6.65
CA ASP A 222 -1.55 24.31 7.86
C ASP A 222 -1.14 25.44 8.81
N LYS A 223 -2.10 26.28 9.23
CA LYS A 223 -1.83 27.40 10.13
C LYS A 223 -1.41 26.97 11.52
N GLU A 224 -1.85 25.80 11.97
CA GLU A 224 -1.53 25.24 13.28
C GLU A 224 -0.21 24.46 13.26
N ASN A 225 0.17 23.91 12.11
CA ASN A 225 1.42 23.19 11.92
C ASN A 225 2.06 23.52 10.57
N PRO A 226 2.91 24.56 10.49
CA PRO A 226 3.49 25.05 9.23
C PRO A 226 4.33 24.01 8.48
N SER A 227 4.80 22.95 9.14
CA SER A 227 5.51 21.86 8.50
C SER A 227 4.60 20.84 7.81
N LYS A 228 3.29 20.89 8.08
CA LYS A 228 2.31 20.00 7.50
C LYS A 228 1.66 20.62 6.26
N LYS A 229 1.99 20.08 5.08
CA LYS A 229 1.36 20.51 3.83
C LYS A 229 0.01 19.81 3.70
N VAL A 230 -1.06 20.58 3.66
CA VAL A 230 -2.43 20.07 3.49
C VAL A 230 -2.89 20.40 2.08
N ALA A 231 -3.34 19.38 1.34
CA ALA A 231 -4.07 19.61 0.10
C ALA A 231 -5.54 19.89 0.45
N LYS A 232 -6.02 21.09 0.15
CA LYS A 232 -7.45 21.42 0.28
C LYS A 232 -8.13 21.24 -1.06
N TYR A 233 -9.19 20.45 -1.03
CA TYR A 233 -10.06 20.24 -2.17
C TYR A 233 -11.33 21.07 -2.01
N TYR A 234 -11.67 21.84 -3.02
CA TYR A 234 -12.88 22.64 -3.01
C TYR A 234 -13.92 21.97 -3.90
N ILE A 235 -15.02 21.50 -3.30
CA ILE A 235 -16.19 21.04 -4.03
C ILE A 235 -17.19 22.18 -4.04
N GLY A 236 -17.45 22.77 -5.23
CA GLY A 236 -18.35 23.90 -5.35
C GLY A 236 -17.81 25.17 -4.74
N THR A 237 -18.65 26.17 -4.63
CA THR A 237 -18.26 27.53 -4.41
C THR A 237 -17.64 27.82 -3.03
N ASN A 238 -17.81 26.99 -2.01
CA ASN A 238 -17.36 27.41 -0.66
C ASN A 238 -17.16 26.31 0.40
N VAL A 239 -17.16 25.03 0.09
CA VAL A 239 -16.93 23.99 1.12
C VAL A 239 -15.59 23.28 0.85
N PRO A 240 -14.52 23.67 1.53
CA PRO A 240 -13.25 22.96 1.42
C PRO A 240 -13.34 21.62 2.15
N ILE A 241 -13.06 20.53 1.45
CA ILE A 241 -12.71 19.27 2.09
C ILE A 241 -11.19 19.29 2.24
N ALA A 242 -10.72 19.45 3.48
CA ALA A 242 -9.30 19.36 3.77
C ALA A 242 -8.90 17.88 3.80
N MET A 243 -8.07 17.45 2.86
CA MET A 243 -7.39 16.16 2.93
C MET A 243 -5.93 16.39 3.26
N ASP A 244 -5.41 15.55 4.16
CA ASP A 244 -3.99 15.50 4.40
C ASP A 244 -3.27 15.06 3.12
N ILE A 245 -2.14 15.69 2.79
CA ILE A 245 -1.31 15.30 1.65
C ILE A 245 -0.80 13.85 1.80
N GLU A 246 -0.76 13.36 3.03
CA GLU A 246 -0.39 11.99 3.38
C GLU A 246 -1.55 10.99 3.26
N PHE A 247 -2.76 11.42 2.87
CA PHE A 247 -3.92 10.54 2.80
C PHE A 247 -3.78 9.46 1.73
N PHE A 248 -3.26 9.83 0.55
CA PHE A 248 -3.06 8.88 -0.53
C PHE A 248 -1.68 8.24 -0.48
N GLY A 249 -1.65 6.94 -0.68
CA GLY A 249 -0.42 6.16 -0.65
C GLY A 249 -0.66 4.69 -0.94
N VAL A 250 0.41 3.92 -0.88
CA VAL A 250 0.34 2.46 -0.91
C VAL A 250 -0.14 1.99 0.46
N THR A 251 -1.26 1.29 0.48
CA THR A 251 -1.93 0.86 1.72
C THR A 251 -2.30 -0.62 1.65
N PHE A 252 -2.22 -1.33 2.75
CA PHE A 252 -2.89 -2.62 2.92
C PHE A 252 -3.58 -2.70 4.27
N GLY A 253 -4.61 -3.54 4.33
CA GLY A 253 -5.49 -3.64 5.48
C GLY A 253 -6.49 -2.49 5.58
N SER A 254 -7.40 -2.57 6.55
CA SER A 254 -8.46 -1.60 6.79
C SER A 254 -8.65 -1.38 8.27
N LEU A 255 -9.13 -0.18 8.66
CA LEU A 255 -9.59 0.12 10.02
C LEU A 255 -11.12 0.09 10.15
N GLU A 256 -11.82 -0.09 9.03
CA GLU A 256 -13.28 -0.08 8.95
C GLU A 256 -13.86 -1.48 8.75
N GLU A 257 -13.11 -2.35 8.08
CA GLU A 257 -13.53 -3.71 7.77
C GLU A 257 -12.40 -4.72 8.02
N ASN A 258 -12.75 -5.99 8.25
CA ASN A 258 -11.78 -7.06 8.45
C ASN A 258 -11.22 -7.50 7.08
N SER A 259 -10.34 -6.70 6.52
CA SER A 259 -9.66 -6.93 5.25
C SER A 259 -8.16 -6.73 5.41
N ASP A 260 -7.37 -7.55 4.75
CA ASP A 260 -5.92 -7.45 4.63
C ASP A 260 -5.46 -7.10 3.21
N LYS A 261 -6.43 -6.79 2.32
CA LYS A 261 -6.18 -6.45 0.93
C LYS A 261 -5.29 -5.23 0.79
N GLY A 262 -4.44 -5.26 -0.24
CA GLY A 262 -3.63 -4.13 -0.64
C GLY A 262 -4.34 -3.23 -1.64
N SER A 263 -4.02 -1.95 -1.66
CA SER A 263 -4.52 -0.97 -2.63
C SER A 263 -4.24 -1.36 -4.08
N TRP A 264 -3.26 -2.21 -4.30
CA TRP A 264 -2.85 -2.76 -5.59
C TRP A 264 -3.69 -3.97 -6.06
N GLU A 265 -4.54 -4.54 -5.21
CA GLU A 265 -5.33 -5.75 -5.53
C GLU A 265 -6.74 -5.43 -6.05
N ASP A 266 -7.28 -4.31 -5.65
CA ASP A 266 -8.68 -3.97 -5.92
C ASP A 266 -8.89 -3.14 -7.21
N GLY A 267 -7.82 -2.78 -7.93
CA GLY A 267 -7.91 -1.85 -9.07
C GLY A 267 -8.46 -0.47 -8.69
N ARG A 268 -8.54 -0.18 -7.39
CA ARG A 268 -9.18 1.05 -6.87
C ARG A 268 -8.29 2.27 -6.99
N LEU A 269 -7.05 2.08 -7.41
CA LEU A 269 -6.04 3.14 -7.46
C LEU A 269 -5.22 3.16 -8.77
N GLU A 270 -5.67 2.45 -9.82
CA GLU A 270 -5.12 2.64 -11.17
C GLU A 270 -5.73 3.85 -11.86
#